data_a594b849d52f0508940ea98111da3d22
#
_entry.id   a594b849d52f0508940ea98111da3d22
#
_cell.length_a   1.000
_cell.length_b   1.000
_cell.length_c   1.000
_cell.angle_alpha   90.00
_cell.angle_beta   90.00
_cell.angle_gamma   90.00
#
_symmetry.space_group_name_H-M   'P 1'
#
loop_
_entity.id
_entity.type
_entity.pdbx_description
1 polymer ?
#
loop_
_entity_poly.entity_id
_entity_poly.type
_entity_poly.pdbx_seq_one_letter_code
_entity_poly.pdbx_strand_id
1 'polypeptide(L)'
;MKKIISLVVSVFSPLLVLAQAVDTTAAPTLLTLEDALRIALSENASVKVADQEIERTGYARKGTYASLFPQINGSASYQRTIKKQVMYMDGGGFDMSGMIAESLTNYLLPLYAQHPDVPFPTPAAPEPEEQGSSSNEGFSVGRWNTWSAGINASMPLVNAQLWKSLRISDQDVELAVEKARSSRLETVNQVKQAFFACLLAREAFEVYKSAYENALENCNQIQRRYNAQRASELDLTRAKTTLANAIPNVYDAESSVILSLWQLKAVMGISLDEQVDVAGSLGDYAEHMLYDLQESSELSLENNSTMRQLALQAEQLAEAIKVQQYASLPTLSLSFNYSINAMTNDFKFSEYKWSPYSFVGLNLSIPIFAGGQRLNAVRQARVQAQELDVQRTNTERQLKIAIRQYLNQMETAMKSYTSARSAAETAQKAYDIASKSYDVGRSTLTDLNDAQLALTQSRLGVSQAVYNFVVAKAGLEGTLGADFIDADGHVQLNKTYSNE
;
A
#
# COMPACT_ATOMS: atom_id res chain seq x y z
N MET A 1 42.34 5.96 -32.84
CA MET A 1 41.33 7.03 -32.70
C MET A 1 41.01 7.60 -34.09
N LYS A 2 40.04 7.06 -34.81
CA LYS A 2 39.41 7.52 -36.07
C LYS A 2 38.73 6.30 -36.67
N LYS A 3 37.53 5.93 -36.21
CA LYS A 3 36.55 5.03 -36.83
C LYS A 3 35.38 4.68 -35.88
N ILE A 4 34.83 5.63 -35.10
CA ILE A 4 33.55 5.49 -34.43
C ILE A 4 32.86 6.89 -34.42
N ILE A 5 32.72 7.53 -35.55
CA ILE A 5 31.85 8.69 -35.74
C ILE A 5 31.36 8.61 -37.20
N SER A 6 30.48 7.67 -37.48
CA SER A 6 29.71 7.69 -38.73
C SER A 6 28.63 6.60 -38.68
N LEU A 7 27.64 6.75 -37.82
CA LEU A 7 26.37 6.02 -37.93
C LEU A 7 25.26 6.61 -37.02
N VAL A 8 25.06 7.91 -37.11
CA VAL A 8 23.87 8.56 -36.53
C VAL A 8 23.46 9.75 -37.41
N VAL A 9 23.20 9.48 -38.67
CA VAL A 9 22.42 10.42 -39.53
C VAL A 9 21.76 9.57 -40.61
N SER A 10 20.54 9.17 -40.36
CA SER A 10 19.48 8.93 -41.37
C SER A 10 18.44 7.99 -40.74
N VAL A 11 17.41 8.52 -40.16
CA VAL A 11 16.00 8.12 -40.33
C VAL A 11 15.15 9.23 -39.67
N PHE A 12 15.08 10.37 -40.31
CA PHE A 12 13.96 11.26 -40.12
C PHE A 12 12.96 10.95 -41.24
N SER A 13 12.14 9.94 -41.04
CA SER A 13 10.89 9.81 -41.82
C SER A 13 9.83 10.63 -41.13
N PRO A 14 9.11 11.52 -41.85
CA PRO A 14 7.96 12.17 -41.27
C PRO A 14 6.87 11.11 -41.08
N LEU A 15 6.62 10.72 -39.85
CA LEU A 15 5.35 10.07 -39.47
C LEU A 15 4.24 11.09 -39.75
N LEU A 16 3.55 10.90 -40.88
CA LEU A 16 2.21 11.41 -41.07
C LEU A 16 1.35 10.79 -39.94
N VAL A 17 1.14 11.54 -38.87
CA VAL A 17 0.10 11.28 -37.90
C VAL A 17 -1.21 11.49 -38.65
N LEU A 18 -1.78 10.40 -39.16
CA LEU A 18 -3.20 10.35 -39.47
C LEU A 18 -3.90 10.56 -38.11
N ALA A 19 -4.29 11.82 -37.87
CA ALA A 19 -5.32 12.11 -36.89
C ALA A 19 -6.56 11.37 -37.36
N GLN A 20 -6.77 10.15 -36.87
CA GLN A 20 -8.09 9.53 -36.90
C GLN A 20 -8.98 10.47 -36.09
N ALA A 21 -9.86 11.16 -36.80
CA ALA A 21 -11.01 11.79 -36.18
C ALA A 21 -11.72 10.70 -35.41
N VAL A 22 -11.64 10.77 -34.07
CA VAL A 22 -12.44 9.95 -33.18
C VAL A 22 -13.89 10.30 -33.53
N ASP A 23 -14.57 9.35 -34.13
CA ASP A 23 -16.00 9.45 -34.44
C ASP A 23 -16.74 9.51 -33.10
N THR A 24 -17.04 10.73 -32.63
CA THR A 24 -17.65 11.06 -31.35
C THR A 24 -19.17 10.82 -31.32
N THR A 25 -19.66 9.86 -32.08
CA THR A 25 -21.08 9.49 -32.12
C THR A 25 -21.35 8.04 -31.71
N ALA A 26 -20.45 7.42 -30.93
CA ALA A 26 -20.79 6.15 -30.28
C ALA A 26 -21.84 6.44 -29.19
N ALA A 27 -22.99 5.74 -29.25
CA ALA A 27 -23.97 5.80 -28.19
C ALA A 27 -23.31 5.42 -26.85
N PRO A 28 -23.64 6.10 -25.74
CA PRO A 28 -23.03 5.79 -24.45
C PRO A 28 -23.25 4.33 -24.08
N THR A 29 -22.19 3.68 -23.62
CA THR A 29 -22.28 2.30 -23.14
C THR A 29 -23.08 2.28 -21.84
N LEU A 30 -24.22 1.59 -21.83
CA LEU A 30 -25.02 1.43 -20.63
C LEU A 30 -24.37 0.39 -19.72
N LEU A 31 -23.98 0.80 -18.53
CA LEU A 31 -23.34 -0.03 -17.52
C LEU A 31 -24.36 -0.51 -16.48
N THR A 32 -24.42 -1.82 -16.29
CA THR A 32 -25.08 -2.40 -15.11
C THR A 32 -24.17 -2.25 -13.87
N LEU A 33 -24.71 -2.47 -12.67
CA LEU A 33 -23.90 -2.49 -11.44
C LEU A 33 -22.81 -3.55 -11.52
N GLU A 34 -23.11 -4.72 -12.09
CA GLU A 34 -22.14 -5.80 -12.25
C GLU A 34 -21.00 -5.41 -13.20
N ASP A 35 -21.32 -4.79 -14.35
CA ASP A 35 -20.30 -4.31 -15.28
C ASP A 35 -19.39 -3.26 -14.62
N ALA A 36 -19.98 -2.31 -13.89
CA ALA A 36 -19.22 -1.29 -13.17
C ALA A 36 -18.27 -1.89 -12.12
N LEU A 37 -18.74 -2.90 -11.37
CA LEU A 37 -17.93 -3.63 -10.40
C LEU A 37 -16.80 -4.41 -11.07
N ARG A 38 -17.08 -5.12 -12.17
CA ARG A 38 -16.06 -5.88 -12.92
C ARG A 38 -14.97 -4.96 -13.47
N ILE A 39 -15.34 -3.83 -14.07
CA ILE A 39 -14.38 -2.84 -14.58
C ILE A 39 -13.55 -2.27 -13.43
N ALA A 40 -14.17 -1.87 -12.32
CA ALA A 40 -13.47 -1.31 -11.18
C ALA A 40 -12.45 -2.29 -10.57
N LEU A 41 -12.79 -3.56 -10.44
CA LEU A 41 -11.88 -4.58 -9.90
C LEU A 41 -10.68 -4.86 -10.81
N SER A 42 -10.78 -4.58 -12.12
CA SER A 42 -9.67 -4.72 -13.07
C SER A 42 -8.87 -3.42 -13.26
N GLU A 43 -9.53 -2.25 -13.21
CA GLU A 43 -8.93 -0.99 -13.62
C GLU A 43 -8.61 -0.03 -12.46
N ASN A 44 -9.29 -0.18 -11.31
CA ASN A 44 -9.09 0.73 -10.18
C ASN A 44 -7.64 0.74 -9.69
N ALA A 45 -7.09 1.94 -9.52
CA ALA A 45 -5.70 2.14 -9.11
C ALA A 45 -5.38 1.54 -7.74
N SER A 46 -6.32 1.60 -6.77
CA SER A 46 -6.11 1.05 -5.42
C SER A 46 -6.01 -0.47 -5.43
N VAL A 47 -6.80 -1.14 -6.28
CA VAL A 47 -6.73 -2.60 -6.47
C VAL A 47 -5.40 -2.99 -7.12
N LYS A 48 -5.01 -2.30 -8.20
CA LYS A 48 -3.71 -2.54 -8.88
C LYS A 48 -2.52 -2.33 -7.94
N VAL A 49 -2.54 -1.27 -7.13
CA VAL A 49 -1.49 -1.02 -6.12
C VAL A 49 -1.46 -2.14 -5.07
N ALA A 50 -2.62 -2.60 -4.62
CA ALA A 50 -2.69 -3.69 -3.64
C ALA A 50 -2.15 -5.02 -4.21
N ASP A 51 -2.40 -5.33 -5.48
CA ASP A 51 -1.85 -6.51 -6.15
C ASP A 51 -0.32 -6.41 -6.33
N GLN A 52 0.19 -5.23 -6.69
CA GLN A 52 1.63 -4.96 -6.73
C GLN A 52 2.29 -5.08 -5.34
N GLU A 53 1.58 -4.73 -4.28
CA GLU A 53 2.07 -4.87 -2.90
C GLU A 53 2.23 -6.34 -2.50
N ILE A 54 1.34 -7.24 -2.96
CA ILE A 54 1.51 -8.70 -2.78
C ILE A 54 2.80 -9.14 -3.48
N GLU A 55 3.01 -8.72 -4.72
CA GLU A 55 4.22 -9.08 -5.47
C GLU A 55 5.48 -8.54 -4.80
N ARG A 56 5.48 -7.26 -4.39
CA ARG A 56 6.56 -6.62 -3.66
C ARG A 56 6.92 -7.38 -2.38
N THR A 57 5.91 -7.75 -1.59
CA THR A 57 6.09 -8.51 -0.35
C THR A 57 6.60 -9.92 -0.64
N GLY A 58 6.14 -10.54 -1.74
CA GLY A 58 6.68 -11.81 -2.23
C GLY A 58 8.18 -11.75 -2.55
N TYR A 59 8.65 -10.67 -3.19
CA TYR A 59 10.09 -10.46 -3.41
C TYR A 59 10.85 -10.18 -2.10
N ALA A 60 10.27 -9.43 -1.16
CA ALA A 60 10.87 -9.20 0.16
C ALA A 60 11.05 -10.53 0.91
N ARG A 61 10.05 -11.41 0.87
CA ARG A 61 10.14 -12.79 1.39
C ARG A 61 11.29 -13.56 0.76
N LYS A 62 11.40 -13.58 -0.56
CA LYS A 62 12.53 -14.22 -1.26
C LYS A 62 13.88 -13.64 -0.82
N GLY A 63 13.94 -12.31 -0.62
CA GLY A 63 15.12 -11.62 -0.09
C GLY A 63 15.47 -12.08 1.34
N THR A 64 14.49 -12.26 2.21
CA THR A 64 14.70 -12.79 3.57
C THR A 64 15.22 -14.24 3.52
N TYR A 65 14.65 -15.09 2.66
CA TYR A 65 15.13 -16.46 2.46
C TYR A 65 16.54 -16.51 1.87
N ALA A 66 16.91 -15.52 1.04
CA ALA A 66 18.25 -15.41 0.47
C ALA A 66 19.34 -15.24 1.55
N SER A 67 19.01 -14.76 2.75
CA SER A 67 19.94 -14.67 3.87
C SER A 67 20.38 -16.03 4.45
N LEU A 68 19.71 -17.12 4.09
CA LEU A 68 20.15 -18.49 4.41
C LEU A 68 21.31 -18.96 3.52
N PHE A 69 21.50 -18.36 2.37
CA PHE A 69 22.53 -18.73 1.39
C PHE A 69 23.83 -17.98 1.66
N PRO A 70 24.96 -18.47 1.12
CA PRO A 70 26.24 -17.79 1.24
C PRO A 70 26.17 -16.35 0.71
N GLN A 71 26.58 -15.39 1.53
CA GLN A 71 26.74 -14.00 1.14
C GLN A 71 28.20 -13.78 0.73
N ILE A 72 28.44 -13.47 -0.55
CA ILE A 72 29.77 -13.30 -1.12
C ILE A 72 30.00 -11.82 -1.41
N ASN A 73 31.04 -11.27 -0.78
CA ASN A 73 31.41 -9.87 -0.92
C ASN A 73 32.84 -9.73 -1.39
N GLY A 74 33.08 -8.89 -2.39
CA GLY A 74 34.41 -8.46 -2.80
C GLY A 74 34.78 -7.13 -2.17
N SER A 75 36.01 -6.98 -1.71
CA SER A 75 36.52 -5.72 -1.17
C SER A 75 37.89 -5.41 -1.71
N ALA A 76 38.15 -4.14 -1.95
CA ALA A 76 39.49 -3.65 -2.27
C ALA A 76 39.73 -2.37 -1.49
N SER A 77 40.91 -2.23 -0.90
CA SER A 77 41.27 -1.04 -0.16
C SER A 77 42.70 -0.62 -0.37
N TYR A 78 42.94 0.66 -0.36
CA TYR A 78 44.23 1.28 -0.31
C TYR A 78 44.31 2.13 0.95
N GLN A 79 45.36 1.93 1.76
CA GLN A 79 45.64 2.69 2.96
C GLN A 79 47.04 3.28 2.90
N ARG A 80 47.16 4.58 3.04
CA ARG A 80 48.43 5.25 3.27
C ARG A 80 48.60 5.57 4.75
N THR A 81 49.68 5.02 5.32
CA THR A 81 50.09 5.31 6.70
C THR A 81 50.65 6.73 6.75
N ILE A 82 50.14 7.59 7.61
CA ILE A 82 50.64 8.97 7.81
C ILE A 82 51.82 8.96 8.80
N LYS A 83 51.76 8.15 9.87
CA LYS A 83 52.78 7.94 10.87
C LYS A 83 52.88 6.45 11.13
N LYS A 84 54.07 5.89 10.96
CA LYS A 84 54.31 4.45 11.20
C LYS A 84 54.17 4.17 12.71
N GLN A 85 53.70 2.97 13.01
CA GLN A 85 53.62 2.48 14.38
C GLN A 85 55.07 2.22 14.89
N VAL A 86 55.36 2.71 16.04
CA VAL A 86 56.61 2.38 16.72
C VAL A 86 56.32 1.29 17.75
N MET A 87 57.01 0.20 17.62
CA MET A 87 56.99 -0.88 18.63
C MET A 87 58.15 -0.67 19.58
N TYR A 88 57.81 -0.60 20.85
CA TYR A 88 58.77 -0.59 21.93
C TYR A 88 58.89 -2.02 22.44
N MET A 89 60.10 -2.60 22.38
CA MET A 89 60.41 -3.89 23.05
C MET A 89 60.97 -3.58 24.41
N ASP A 90 60.27 -3.94 25.44
CA ASP A 90 60.74 -3.78 26.82
C ASP A 90 61.62 -4.96 27.17
N GLY A 91 62.90 -4.70 27.43
CA GLY A 91 63.83 -5.68 27.98
C GLY A 91 64.40 -6.74 27.06
N GLY A 92 65.53 -6.47 26.48
CA GLY A 92 66.37 -7.47 25.80
C GLY A 92 66.12 -7.53 24.32
N GLY A 93 66.90 -6.80 23.55
CA GLY A 93 66.97 -6.96 22.11
C GLY A 93 67.10 -8.43 21.80
N PHE A 94 66.41 -8.90 20.76
CA PHE A 94 66.60 -10.24 20.25
C PHE A 94 68.07 -10.29 19.78
N ASP A 95 68.98 -10.61 20.69
CA ASP A 95 70.39 -10.78 20.38
C ASP A 95 70.59 -12.05 19.60
N MET A 96 70.34 -11.91 18.30
CA MET A 96 70.53 -12.98 17.35
C MET A 96 72.01 -13.29 17.19
N SER A 97 72.90 -12.36 17.56
CA SER A 97 74.36 -12.54 17.53
C SER A 97 74.79 -13.47 18.68
N GLY A 98 74.21 -13.30 19.90
CA GLY A 98 74.40 -14.22 21.02
C GLY A 98 73.90 -15.65 20.72
N MET A 99 72.64 -15.78 20.19
CA MET A 99 72.09 -17.07 19.81
C MET A 99 72.87 -17.77 18.68
N ILE A 100 73.32 -17.01 17.68
CA ILE A 100 74.14 -17.56 16.58
C ILE A 100 75.51 -17.93 17.12
N ALA A 101 76.15 -17.11 17.95
CA ALA A 101 77.44 -17.41 18.55
C ALA A 101 77.40 -18.64 19.46
N GLU A 102 76.33 -18.78 20.29
CA GLU A 102 76.11 -19.94 21.14
C GLU A 102 75.85 -21.21 20.31
N SER A 103 74.99 -21.10 19.31
CA SER A 103 74.70 -22.23 18.38
C SER A 103 75.92 -22.65 17.60
N LEU A 104 76.71 -21.69 17.09
CA LEU A 104 77.96 -21.96 16.36
C LEU A 104 78.97 -22.55 17.29
N THR A 105 79.13 -22.06 18.52
CA THR A 105 80.06 -22.59 19.50
C THR A 105 79.67 -24.02 19.88
N ASN A 106 78.42 -24.33 20.13
CA ASN A 106 77.95 -25.67 20.42
C ASN A 106 78.13 -26.66 19.25
N TYR A 107 78.07 -26.16 18.02
CA TYR A 107 78.32 -26.97 16.81
C TYR A 107 79.77 -27.22 16.58
N LEU A 108 80.62 -26.25 16.85
CA LEU A 108 82.08 -26.32 16.60
C LEU A 108 82.88 -26.99 17.74
N LEU A 109 82.35 -26.98 18.99
CA LEU A 109 83.04 -27.57 20.15
C LEU A 109 83.39 -29.06 19.96
N PRO A 110 82.51 -29.98 19.46
CA PRO A 110 82.80 -31.36 19.22
C PRO A 110 83.78 -31.55 18.09
N LEU A 111 83.87 -30.65 17.07
CA LEU A 111 84.77 -30.70 15.96
C LEU A 111 86.20 -30.34 16.40
N TYR A 112 86.36 -29.35 17.24
CA TYR A 112 87.67 -28.96 17.83
C TYR A 112 88.15 -29.97 18.84
N ALA A 113 87.29 -30.71 19.59
CA ALA A 113 87.72 -31.82 20.44
C ALA A 113 88.38 -32.99 19.72
N GLN A 114 88.20 -33.14 18.43
CA GLN A 114 88.81 -34.13 17.60
C GLN A 114 90.19 -33.68 17.04
N HIS A 115 90.54 -32.38 17.13
CA HIS A 115 91.78 -31.80 16.62
C HIS A 115 92.42 -30.89 17.67
N PRO A 116 93.07 -31.44 18.74
CA PRO A 116 93.54 -30.70 19.89
C PRO A 116 94.72 -29.74 19.52
N ASP A 117 95.36 -29.90 18.33
CA ASP A 117 96.39 -29.01 17.88
C ASP A 117 95.96 -27.70 17.26
N VAL A 118 94.65 -27.49 17.12
CA VAL A 118 94.08 -26.24 16.56
C VAL A 118 93.47 -25.42 17.69
N PRO A 119 93.98 -24.23 17.99
CA PRO A 119 93.43 -23.42 19.07
C PRO A 119 91.95 -22.99 18.72
N PHE A 120 91.06 -23.20 19.66
CA PHE A 120 89.66 -22.74 19.54
C PHE A 120 89.60 -21.21 19.41
N PRO A 121 89.03 -20.69 18.35
CA PRO A 121 88.95 -19.25 18.23
C PRO A 121 88.09 -18.70 19.42
N THR A 122 88.76 -18.16 20.42
CA THR A 122 88.08 -17.46 21.52
C THR A 122 87.48 -16.20 20.92
N PRO A 123 86.12 -16.05 20.99
CA PRO A 123 85.51 -14.74 20.61
C PRO A 123 86.25 -13.65 21.41
N ALA A 124 86.74 -12.62 20.71
CA ALA A 124 87.23 -11.44 21.41
C ALA A 124 86.20 -10.98 22.51
N ALA A 125 86.67 -10.92 23.76
CA ALA A 125 85.80 -10.40 24.79
C ALA A 125 85.21 -9.07 24.28
N PRO A 126 83.93 -8.89 24.29
CA PRO A 126 83.38 -7.61 23.87
C PRO A 126 84.04 -6.55 24.72
N GLU A 127 84.69 -5.57 24.08
CA GLU A 127 85.16 -4.40 24.81
C GLU A 127 83.95 -3.86 25.59
N PRO A 128 84.11 -3.42 26.86
CA PRO A 128 83.03 -2.85 27.64
C PRO A 128 82.59 -1.61 26.85
N GLU A 129 81.55 -1.76 26.02
CA GLU A 129 80.82 -0.61 25.49
C GLU A 129 80.37 0.19 26.69
N GLU A 130 80.90 1.44 26.80
CA GLU A 130 80.34 2.43 27.72
C GLU A 130 78.85 2.30 27.66
N GLN A 131 78.21 2.17 28.83
CA GLN A 131 76.75 2.15 28.96
C GLN A 131 76.19 3.43 28.35
N GLY A 132 76.12 3.41 27.00
CA GLY A 132 75.32 4.31 26.21
C GLY A 132 73.90 4.07 26.58
N SER A 133 73.29 5.09 27.10
CA SER A 133 71.89 5.19 27.46
C SER A 133 71.02 4.25 26.56
N SER A 134 70.33 3.33 27.21
CA SER A 134 69.27 2.55 26.55
C SER A 134 68.30 3.54 25.93
N SER A 135 68.56 3.94 24.68
CA SER A 135 67.59 4.73 23.95
C SER A 135 66.35 3.79 23.77
N ASN A 136 65.31 4.15 24.48
CA ASN A 136 63.98 3.60 24.38
C ASN A 136 63.43 3.95 22.98
N GLU A 137 64.26 3.84 21.93
CA GLU A 137 63.92 4.10 20.56
C GLU A 137 63.27 2.84 20.00
N GLY A 138 61.94 2.77 20.08
CA GLY A 138 61.17 1.75 19.45
C GLY A 138 61.46 1.72 17.93
N PHE A 139 61.34 0.57 17.32
CA PHE A 139 61.54 0.43 15.88
C PHE A 139 60.20 0.65 15.12
N SER A 140 60.28 1.34 13.99
CA SER A 140 59.12 1.64 13.15
C SER A 140 58.69 0.42 12.38
N VAL A 141 57.45 -0.03 12.56
CA VAL A 141 56.89 -1.19 11.87
C VAL A 141 55.93 -0.76 10.75
N GLY A 142 55.90 -1.54 9.65
CA GLY A 142 54.98 -1.33 8.54
C GLY A 142 55.57 -0.51 7.40
N ARG A 143 54.85 -0.46 6.29
CA ARG A 143 55.20 0.30 5.10
C ARG A 143 54.21 1.47 4.91
N TRP A 144 54.57 2.42 4.05
CA TRP A 144 53.75 3.62 3.85
C TRP A 144 52.44 3.32 3.12
N ASN A 145 52.46 2.35 2.19
CA ASN A 145 51.30 2.03 1.37
C ASN A 145 50.92 0.56 1.60
N THR A 146 49.62 0.32 1.90
CA THR A 146 49.02 -1.01 2.03
C THR A 146 47.90 -1.12 1.04
N TRP A 147 48.02 -2.11 0.15
CA TRP A 147 47.00 -2.49 -0.79
C TRP A 147 46.40 -3.83 -0.35
N SER A 148 45.07 -3.92 -0.30
CA SER A 148 44.41 -5.20 -0.05
C SER A 148 43.22 -5.35 -0.98
N ALA A 149 43.08 -6.55 -1.48
CA ALA A 149 41.90 -6.97 -2.23
C ALA A 149 41.50 -8.36 -1.77
N GLY A 150 40.22 -8.68 -1.76
CA GLY A 150 39.79 -9.97 -1.30
C GLY A 150 38.31 -10.25 -1.55
N ILE A 151 37.98 -11.52 -1.36
CA ILE A 151 36.61 -12.04 -1.40
C ILE A 151 36.36 -12.71 -0.05
N ASN A 152 35.26 -12.34 0.57
CA ASN A 152 34.76 -13.00 1.76
C ASN A 152 33.37 -13.58 1.50
N ALA A 153 33.15 -14.80 1.94
CA ALA A 153 31.84 -15.44 1.93
C ALA A 153 31.46 -15.82 3.36
N SER A 154 30.22 -15.58 3.72
CA SER A 154 29.68 -16.00 5.01
C SER A 154 28.31 -16.63 4.84
N MET A 155 28.02 -17.67 5.61
CA MET A 155 26.74 -18.39 5.59
C MET A 155 26.34 -18.75 7.02
N PRO A 156 25.11 -18.39 7.47
CA PRO A 156 24.61 -18.87 8.76
C PRO A 156 24.26 -20.35 8.65
N LEU A 157 24.84 -21.19 9.52
CA LEU A 157 24.50 -22.61 9.59
C LEU A 157 23.40 -22.87 10.64
N VAL A 158 23.52 -22.21 11.80
CA VAL A 158 22.53 -22.29 12.88
C VAL A 158 22.23 -20.86 13.34
N ASN A 159 21.01 -20.40 13.08
CA ASN A 159 20.53 -19.10 13.56
C ASN A 159 19.02 -19.19 13.80
N ALA A 160 18.63 -19.47 15.05
CA ALA A 160 17.25 -19.62 15.43
C ALA A 160 16.43 -18.33 15.27
N GLN A 161 17.06 -17.18 15.47
CA GLN A 161 16.45 -15.87 15.24
C GLN A 161 16.08 -15.67 13.77
N LEU A 162 17.01 -16.02 12.87
CA LEU A 162 16.77 -15.94 11.43
C LEU A 162 15.60 -16.83 10.99
N TRP A 163 15.55 -18.08 11.49
CA TRP A 163 14.45 -18.99 11.15
C TRP A 163 13.08 -18.46 11.58
N LYS A 164 13.02 -17.73 12.70
CA LYS A 164 11.79 -17.08 13.13
C LYS A 164 11.45 -15.83 12.29
N SER A 165 12.46 -15.10 11.83
CA SER A 165 12.26 -13.99 10.91
C SER A 165 11.71 -14.46 9.55
N LEU A 166 12.09 -15.65 9.08
CA LEU A 166 11.49 -16.27 7.88
C LEU A 166 9.98 -16.49 8.06
N ARG A 167 9.57 -16.98 9.23
CA ARG A 167 8.14 -17.19 9.54
C ARG A 167 7.35 -15.87 9.51
N ILE A 168 7.92 -14.80 10.07
CA ILE A 168 7.32 -13.47 10.00
C ILE A 168 7.18 -13.01 8.52
N SER A 169 8.21 -13.26 7.72
CA SER A 169 8.19 -12.90 6.30
C SER A 169 7.14 -13.68 5.49
N ASP A 170 6.83 -14.93 5.87
CA ASP A 170 5.70 -15.67 5.31
C ASP A 170 4.37 -15.01 5.68
N GLN A 171 4.20 -14.63 6.95
CA GLN A 171 3.00 -13.95 7.45
C GLN A 171 2.84 -12.53 6.87
N ASP A 172 3.94 -11.85 6.48
CA ASP A 172 3.86 -10.57 5.75
C ASP A 172 3.14 -10.71 4.41
N VAL A 173 3.39 -11.83 3.69
CA VAL A 173 2.68 -12.11 2.44
C VAL A 173 1.19 -12.38 2.71
N GLU A 174 0.86 -13.16 3.74
CA GLU A 174 -0.53 -13.43 4.12
C GLU A 174 -1.27 -12.13 4.49
N LEU A 175 -0.59 -11.24 5.22
CA LEU A 175 -1.13 -9.92 5.56
C LEU A 175 -1.32 -9.03 4.32
N ALA A 176 -0.39 -9.08 3.35
CA ALA A 176 -0.52 -8.33 2.11
C ALA A 176 -1.71 -8.83 1.27
N VAL A 177 -1.95 -10.13 1.22
CA VAL A 177 -3.14 -10.72 0.57
C VAL A 177 -4.44 -10.25 1.24
N GLU A 178 -4.51 -10.26 2.59
CA GLU A 178 -5.70 -9.79 3.29
C GLU A 178 -5.92 -8.27 3.14
N LYS A 179 -4.85 -7.48 3.06
CA LYS A 179 -4.94 -6.04 2.70
C LYS A 179 -5.47 -5.82 1.30
N ALA A 180 -5.04 -6.64 0.34
CA ALA A 180 -5.55 -6.56 -1.02
C ALA A 180 -7.04 -6.95 -1.09
N ARG A 181 -7.45 -7.96 -0.31
CA ARG A 181 -8.88 -8.29 -0.15
C ARG A 181 -9.66 -7.09 0.42
N SER A 182 -9.14 -6.44 1.45
CA SER A 182 -9.73 -5.21 2.02
C SER A 182 -9.88 -4.10 0.99
N SER A 183 -8.86 -3.87 0.16
CA SER A 183 -8.89 -2.86 -0.90
C SER A 183 -9.96 -3.16 -1.95
N ARG A 184 -10.14 -4.43 -2.32
CA ARG A 184 -11.20 -4.85 -3.25
C ARG A 184 -12.59 -4.63 -2.66
N LEU A 185 -12.82 -5.03 -1.40
CA LEU A 185 -14.10 -4.81 -0.70
C LEU A 185 -14.45 -3.31 -0.60
N GLU A 186 -13.45 -2.48 -0.28
CA GLU A 186 -13.63 -1.02 -0.22
C GLU A 186 -13.96 -0.45 -1.60
N THR A 187 -13.27 -0.90 -2.67
CA THR A 187 -13.57 -0.48 -4.04
C THR A 187 -15.00 -0.88 -4.45
N VAL A 188 -15.43 -2.10 -4.13
CA VAL A 188 -16.81 -2.56 -4.36
C VAL A 188 -17.83 -1.64 -3.67
N ASN A 189 -17.59 -1.29 -2.42
CA ASN A 189 -18.46 -0.38 -1.66
C ASN A 189 -18.52 1.02 -2.30
N GLN A 190 -17.36 1.58 -2.68
CA GLN A 190 -17.28 2.89 -3.35
C GLN A 190 -17.99 2.90 -4.70
N VAL A 191 -17.84 1.84 -5.50
CA VAL A 191 -18.54 1.71 -6.79
C VAL A 191 -20.05 1.64 -6.59
N LYS A 192 -20.53 0.83 -5.62
CA LYS A 192 -21.96 0.77 -5.30
C LYS A 192 -22.50 2.14 -4.93
N GLN A 193 -21.81 2.86 -4.03
CA GLN A 193 -22.22 4.20 -3.62
C GLN A 193 -22.26 5.19 -4.80
N ALA A 194 -21.22 5.20 -5.65
CA ALA A 194 -21.15 6.07 -6.81
C ALA A 194 -22.22 5.72 -7.87
N PHE A 195 -22.45 4.44 -8.10
CA PHE A 195 -23.47 3.96 -9.04
C PHE A 195 -24.89 4.38 -8.60
N PHE A 196 -25.23 4.14 -7.33
CA PHE A 196 -26.53 4.57 -6.79
C PHE A 196 -26.68 6.10 -6.72
N ALA A 197 -25.58 6.83 -6.53
CA ALA A 197 -25.60 8.28 -6.64
C ALA A 197 -25.90 8.77 -8.06
N CYS A 198 -25.40 8.07 -9.09
CA CYS A 198 -25.75 8.35 -10.48
C CYS A 198 -27.26 8.10 -10.75
N LEU A 199 -27.80 6.99 -10.24
CA LEU A 199 -29.24 6.70 -10.39
C LEU A 199 -30.09 7.77 -9.67
N LEU A 200 -29.70 8.20 -8.46
CA LEU A 200 -30.39 9.25 -7.74
C LEU A 200 -30.37 10.58 -8.50
N ALA A 201 -29.19 10.98 -9.01
CA ALA A 201 -29.04 12.21 -9.78
C ALA A 201 -29.91 12.19 -11.05
N ARG A 202 -29.97 11.05 -11.74
CA ARG A 202 -30.80 10.84 -12.94
C ARG A 202 -32.30 10.92 -12.62
N GLU A 203 -32.76 10.28 -11.57
CA GLU A 203 -34.14 10.39 -11.14
C GLU A 203 -34.53 11.81 -10.72
N ALA A 204 -33.65 12.49 -9.98
CA ALA A 204 -33.85 13.89 -9.62
C ALA A 204 -33.96 14.79 -10.87
N PHE A 205 -33.11 14.57 -11.87
CA PHE A 205 -33.17 15.30 -13.14
C PHE A 205 -34.52 15.08 -13.85
N GLU A 206 -35.01 13.84 -13.94
CA GLU A 206 -36.31 13.55 -14.56
C GLU A 206 -37.48 14.19 -13.77
N VAL A 207 -37.42 14.23 -12.43
CA VAL A 207 -38.41 14.91 -11.59
C VAL A 207 -38.43 16.41 -11.85
N TYR A 208 -37.25 17.07 -11.87
CA TYR A 208 -37.16 18.51 -12.13
C TYR A 208 -37.52 18.87 -13.55
N LYS A 209 -37.15 18.04 -14.53
CA LYS A 209 -37.53 18.20 -15.94
C LYS A 209 -39.05 18.10 -16.10
N SER A 210 -39.69 17.13 -15.49
CA SER A 210 -41.16 17.01 -15.48
C SER A 210 -41.82 18.22 -14.82
N ALA A 211 -41.27 18.72 -13.73
CA ALA A 211 -41.76 19.93 -13.07
C ALA A 211 -41.64 21.19 -13.98
N TYR A 212 -40.51 21.32 -14.71
CA TYR A 212 -40.31 22.40 -15.66
C TYR A 212 -41.31 22.29 -16.84
N GLU A 213 -41.46 21.09 -17.43
CA GLU A 213 -42.42 20.87 -18.51
C GLU A 213 -43.85 21.23 -18.11
N ASN A 214 -44.28 20.85 -16.90
CA ASN A 214 -45.57 21.23 -16.34
C ASN A 214 -45.70 22.75 -16.14
N ALA A 215 -44.63 23.41 -15.62
CA ALA A 215 -44.62 24.86 -15.46
C ALA A 215 -44.69 25.60 -16.80
N LEU A 216 -44.01 25.07 -17.84
CA LEU A 216 -44.02 25.61 -19.21
C LEU A 216 -45.41 25.48 -19.84
N GLU A 217 -46.05 24.31 -19.70
CA GLU A 217 -47.41 24.10 -20.20
C GLU A 217 -48.43 25.03 -19.50
N ASN A 218 -48.37 25.12 -18.17
CA ASN A 218 -49.21 26.01 -17.37
C ASN A 218 -49.00 27.50 -17.78
N CYS A 219 -47.76 27.93 -17.94
CA CYS A 219 -47.44 29.29 -18.40
C CYS A 219 -48.06 29.56 -19.76
N ASN A 220 -47.92 28.63 -20.73
CA ASN A 220 -48.48 28.73 -22.07
C ASN A 220 -50.01 28.77 -22.06
N GLN A 221 -50.69 28.01 -21.16
CA GLN A 221 -52.14 28.03 -21.00
C GLN A 221 -52.59 29.35 -20.45
N ILE A 222 -51.92 29.89 -19.42
CA ILE A 222 -52.26 31.16 -18.77
C ILE A 222 -52.01 32.29 -19.76
N GLN A 223 -50.96 32.27 -20.57
CA GLN A 223 -50.70 33.27 -21.63
C GLN A 223 -51.83 33.28 -22.67
N ARG A 224 -52.34 32.12 -23.08
CA ARG A 224 -53.52 32.04 -23.98
C ARG A 224 -54.79 32.61 -23.34
N ARG A 225 -55.05 32.30 -22.03
CA ARG A 225 -56.18 32.84 -21.28
C ARG A 225 -56.07 34.35 -21.09
N TYR A 226 -54.89 34.89 -20.85
CA TYR A 226 -54.64 36.31 -20.71
C TYR A 226 -54.89 37.04 -22.05
N ASN A 227 -54.41 36.51 -23.14
CA ASN A 227 -54.67 37.07 -24.49
C ASN A 227 -56.18 37.06 -24.81
N ALA A 228 -56.94 36.08 -24.30
CA ALA A 228 -58.38 36.00 -24.44
C ALA A 228 -59.13 36.82 -23.36
N GLN A 229 -58.40 37.64 -22.54
CA GLN A 229 -58.95 38.41 -21.42
C GLN A 229 -59.66 37.57 -20.32
N ARG A 230 -59.23 36.31 -20.16
CA ARG A 230 -59.80 35.35 -19.20
C ARG A 230 -58.83 35.02 -18.05
N ALA A 231 -57.69 35.65 -17.98
CA ALA A 231 -56.72 35.53 -16.87
C ALA A 231 -56.20 36.92 -16.49
N SER A 232 -55.79 37.11 -15.24
CA SER A 232 -55.22 38.36 -14.75
C SER A 232 -53.75 38.49 -15.16
N GLU A 233 -53.25 39.74 -15.23
CA GLU A 233 -51.80 40.00 -15.45
C GLU A 233 -50.98 39.43 -14.27
N LEU A 234 -51.53 39.44 -13.06
CA LEU A 234 -50.91 38.84 -11.87
C LEU A 234 -50.70 37.36 -12.04
N ASP A 235 -51.70 36.62 -12.57
CA ASP A 235 -51.55 35.17 -12.80
C ASP A 235 -50.50 34.87 -13.87
N LEU A 236 -50.48 35.64 -14.95
CA LEU A 236 -49.47 35.50 -15.99
C LEU A 236 -48.06 35.76 -15.44
N THR A 237 -47.91 36.84 -14.65
CA THR A 237 -46.63 37.18 -14.03
C THR A 237 -46.14 36.10 -13.09
N ARG A 238 -47.08 35.57 -12.24
CA ARG A 238 -46.77 34.41 -11.35
C ARG A 238 -46.36 33.18 -12.13
N ALA A 239 -47.06 32.81 -13.19
CA ALA A 239 -46.75 31.68 -14.01
C ALA A 239 -45.36 31.81 -14.71
N LYS A 240 -45.03 33.01 -15.20
CA LYS A 240 -43.71 33.31 -15.74
C LYS A 240 -42.59 33.19 -14.70
N THR A 241 -42.88 33.65 -13.45
CA THR A 241 -41.95 33.53 -12.34
C THR A 241 -41.74 32.07 -11.96
N THR A 242 -42.81 31.25 -11.88
CA THR A 242 -42.71 29.80 -11.58
C THR A 242 -41.87 29.08 -12.65
N LEU A 243 -42.11 29.38 -13.94
CA LEU A 243 -41.32 28.83 -15.03
C LEU A 243 -39.84 29.24 -14.95
N ALA A 244 -39.59 30.54 -14.71
CA ALA A 244 -38.22 31.03 -14.57
C ALA A 244 -37.45 30.37 -13.41
N ASN A 245 -38.13 30.14 -12.28
CA ASN A 245 -37.56 29.47 -11.12
C ASN A 245 -37.34 27.94 -11.31
N ALA A 246 -38.05 27.32 -12.24
CA ALA A 246 -37.85 25.90 -12.55
C ALA A 246 -36.58 25.65 -13.39
N ILE A 247 -36.16 26.62 -14.20
CA ILE A 247 -34.99 26.48 -15.09
C ILE A 247 -33.69 26.16 -14.34
N PRO A 248 -33.27 26.92 -13.30
CA PRO A 248 -32.05 26.62 -12.54
C PRO A 248 -32.06 25.21 -11.98
N ASN A 249 -33.18 24.73 -11.44
CA ASN A 249 -33.28 23.39 -10.85
C ASN A 249 -32.98 22.28 -11.87
N VAL A 250 -33.39 22.45 -13.14
CA VAL A 250 -33.10 21.48 -14.22
C VAL A 250 -31.60 21.49 -14.53
N TYR A 251 -30.98 22.66 -14.70
CA TYR A 251 -29.55 22.77 -14.98
C TYR A 251 -28.68 22.26 -13.82
N ASP A 252 -29.08 22.52 -12.56
CA ASP A 252 -28.38 22.02 -11.38
C ASP A 252 -28.48 20.49 -11.31
N ALA A 253 -29.63 19.92 -11.63
CA ALA A 253 -29.83 18.47 -11.68
C ALA A 253 -29.04 17.84 -12.85
N GLU A 254 -29.03 18.46 -14.04
CA GLU A 254 -28.23 18.00 -15.19
C GLU A 254 -26.73 18.01 -14.84
N SER A 255 -26.26 19.08 -14.23
CA SER A 255 -24.87 19.17 -13.75
C SER A 255 -24.56 18.08 -12.73
N SER A 256 -25.51 17.76 -11.84
CA SER A 256 -25.35 16.70 -10.85
C SER A 256 -25.24 15.31 -11.48
N VAL A 257 -25.96 15.03 -12.57
CA VAL A 257 -25.81 13.78 -13.35
C VAL A 257 -24.41 13.68 -13.93
N ILE A 258 -23.92 14.75 -14.58
CA ILE A 258 -22.58 14.77 -15.18
C ILE A 258 -21.51 14.55 -14.09
N LEU A 259 -21.63 15.24 -12.96
CA LEU A 259 -20.65 15.12 -11.87
C LEU A 259 -20.65 13.73 -11.25
N SER A 260 -21.83 13.12 -11.03
CA SER A 260 -21.94 11.77 -10.49
C SER A 260 -21.35 10.72 -11.43
N LEU A 261 -21.54 10.86 -12.76
CA LEU A 261 -20.91 10.02 -13.76
C LEU A 261 -19.38 10.16 -13.75
N TRP A 262 -18.84 11.37 -13.60
CA TRP A 262 -17.39 11.55 -13.46
C TRP A 262 -16.85 10.89 -12.19
N GLN A 263 -17.58 10.99 -11.08
CA GLN A 263 -17.20 10.31 -9.83
C GLN A 263 -17.21 8.80 -10.00
N LEU A 264 -18.22 8.23 -10.66
CA LEU A 264 -18.28 6.80 -10.95
C LEU A 264 -17.10 6.36 -11.84
N LYS A 265 -16.81 7.08 -12.92
CA LYS A 265 -15.65 6.82 -13.79
C LYS A 265 -14.34 6.85 -13.01
N ALA A 266 -14.15 7.85 -12.15
CA ALA A 266 -12.96 7.97 -11.32
C ALA A 266 -12.79 6.78 -10.36
N VAL A 267 -13.87 6.31 -9.74
CA VAL A 267 -13.85 5.12 -8.87
C VAL A 267 -13.62 3.85 -9.67
N MET A 268 -14.18 3.73 -10.87
CA MET A 268 -13.92 2.60 -11.76
C MET A 268 -12.48 2.60 -12.32
N GLY A 269 -11.79 3.74 -12.32
CA GLY A 269 -10.42 3.87 -12.85
C GLY A 269 -10.36 3.98 -14.37
N ILE A 270 -11.46 4.37 -15.03
CA ILE A 270 -11.55 4.60 -16.48
C ILE A 270 -11.39 6.09 -16.83
N SER A 271 -11.15 6.38 -18.12
CA SER A 271 -11.03 7.76 -18.60
C SER A 271 -12.32 8.55 -18.40
N LEU A 272 -12.20 9.82 -18.02
CA LEU A 272 -13.33 10.73 -17.92
C LEU A 272 -14.00 11.01 -19.28
N ASP A 273 -13.26 10.82 -20.38
CA ASP A 273 -13.72 11.07 -21.76
C ASP A 273 -14.56 9.90 -22.32
N GLU A 274 -14.53 8.72 -21.67
CA GLU A 274 -15.36 7.60 -22.11
C GLU A 274 -16.85 7.93 -21.99
N GLN A 275 -17.61 7.58 -23.01
CA GLN A 275 -19.06 7.80 -23.04
C GLN A 275 -19.75 6.61 -22.37
N VAL A 276 -20.10 6.76 -21.11
CA VAL A 276 -20.81 5.74 -20.31
C VAL A 276 -22.03 6.36 -19.64
N ASP A 277 -23.07 5.56 -19.47
CA ASP A 277 -24.27 5.88 -18.69
C ASP A 277 -24.65 4.67 -17.83
N VAL A 278 -25.50 4.87 -16.83
CA VAL A 278 -25.92 3.81 -15.89
C VAL A 278 -27.27 3.22 -16.31
N ALA A 279 -27.39 1.90 -16.23
CA ALA A 279 -28.65 1.19 -16.48
C ALA A 279 -29.45 0.98 -15.20
N GLY A 280 -30.76 0.88 -15.30
CA GLY A 280 -31.69 0.62 -14.18
C GLY A 280 -32.26 1.88 -13.55
N SER A 281 -33.08 1.68 -12.51
CA SER A 281 -33.70 2.74 -11.71
C SER A 281 -33.56 2.39 -10.20
N LEU A 282 -33.67 3.39 -9.32
CA LEU A 282 -33.74 3.12 -7.87
C LEU A 282 -35.01 2.34 -7.50
N GLY A 283 -36.08 2.47 -8.30
CA GLY A 283 -37.34 1.73 -8.11
C GLY A 283 -37.15 0.22 -8.11
N ASP A 284 -36.22 -0.29 -8.92
CA ASP A 284 -35.91 -1.73 -9.04
C ASP A 284 -35.40 -2.31 -7.71
N TYR A 285 -34.69 -1.49 -6.93
CA TYR A 285 -34.16 -1.87 -5.62
C TYR A 285 -35.16 -1.69 -4.46
N ALA A 286 -36.21 -0.90 -4.67
CA ALA A 286 -37.21 -0.61 -3.62
C ALA A 286 -38.05 -1.85 -3.28
N GLU A 287 -38.29 -2.74 -4.22
CA GLU A 287 -39.12 -3.93 -4.01
C GLU A 287 -38.50 -4.94 -3.05
N HIS A 288 -37.16 -4.97 -2.97
CA HIS A 288 -36.40 -5.91 -2.14
C HIS A 288 -36.06 -5.41 -0.73
N MET A 289 -36.35 -4.12 -0.40
CA MET A 289 -35.93 -3.49 0.85
C MET A 289 -36.37 -4.24 2.12
N LEU A 290 -37.60 -4.79 2.13
CA LEU A 290 -38.12 -5.55 3.29
C LEU A 290 -37.41 -6.89 3.48
N TYR A 291 -37.13 -7.58 2.40
CA TYR A 291 -36.42 -8.86 2.42
C TYR A 291 -34.98 -8.66 2.91
N ASP A 292 -34.31 -7.69 2.36
CA ASP A 292 -32.92 -7.34 2.69
C ASP A 292 -32.74 -6.98 4.18
N LEU A 293 -33.72 -6.30 4.79
CA LEU A 293 -33.69 -5.97 6.20
C LEU A 293 -33.84 -7.20 7.10
N GLN A 294 -34.62 -8.20 6.68
CA GLN A 294 -34.82 -9.45 7.42
C GLN A 294 -33.59 -10.37 7.34
N GLU A 295 -32.93 -10.45 6.18
CA GLU A 295 -31.72 -11.28 5.97
C GLU A 295 -30.51 -10.75 6.74
N SER A 296 -30.44 -9.45 7.00
CA SER A 296 -29.35 -8.79 7.73
C SER A 296 -29.24 -9.16 9.23
N SER A 297 -29.91 -10.22 9.69
CA SER A 297 -29.95 -10.60 11.10
C SER A 297 -28.73 -11.40 11.60
N GLU A 298 -27.95 -12.04 10.73
CA GLU A 298 -26.72 -12.77 11.10
C GLU A 298 -25.48 -11.87 11.00
N LEU A 299 -25.02 -11.37 12.13
CA LEU A 299 -23.98 -10.34 12.23
C LEU A 299 -22.66 -10.94 12.77
N SER A 300 -21.96 -11.73 11.97
CA SER A 300 -20.62 -12.23 12.31
C SER A 300 -19.53 -11.30 11.77
N LEU A 301 -18.52 -10.99 12.59
CA LEU A 301 -17.31 -10.25 12.21
C LEU A 301 -16.16 -11.16 11.76
N GLU A 302 -16.40 -12.47 11.63
CA GLU A 302 -15.35 -13.44 11.28
C GLU A 302 -14.75 -13.19 9.89
N ASN A 303 -15.54 -12.68 8.97
CA ASN A 303 -15.12 -12.35 7.60
C ASN A 303 -14.66 -10.90 7.45
N ASN A 304 -14.77 -10.08 8.52
CA ASN A 304 -14.31 -8.70 8.45
C ASN A 304 -12.81 -8.62 8.21
N SER A 305 -12.40 -7.95 7.12
CA SER A 305 -11.01 -7.89 6.70
C SER A 305 -10.10 -7.20 7.73
N THR A 306 -10.59 -6.15 8.39
CA THR A 306 -9.82 -5.45 9.44
C THR A 306 -9.54 -6.38 10.63
N MET A 307 -10.54 -7.17 11.06
CA MET A 307 -10.36 -8.13 12.16
C MET A 307 -9.39 -9.25 11.78
N ARG A 308 -9.43 -9.73 10.54
CA ARG A 308 -8.46 -10.71 10.01
C ARG A 308 -7.04 -10.14 9.94
N GLN A 309 -6.88 -8.90 9.46
CA GLN A 309 -5.58 -8.23 9.46
C GLN A 309 -5.01 -8.10 10.88
N LEU A 310 -5.82 -7.71 11.87
CA LEU A 310 -5.40 -7.62 13.28
C LEU A 310 -5.03 -9.00 13.85
N ALA A 311 -5.73 -10.06 13.45
CA ALA A 311 -5.39 -11.43 13.85
C ALA A 311 -4.02 -11.86 13.29
N LEU A 312 -3.76 -11.62 12.00
CA LEU A 312 -2.46 -11.89 11.38
C LEU A 312 -1.33 -11.06 12.02
N GLN A 313 -1.57 -9.79 12.33
CA GLN A 313 -0.61 -8.95 13.05
C GLN A 313 -0.32 -9.48 14.46
N ALA A 314 -1.33 -10.02 15.16
CA ALA A 314 -1.12 -10.63 16.47
C ALA A 314 -0.24 -11.89 16.38
N GLU A 315 -0.42 -12.70 15.35
CA GLU A 315 0.45 -13.84 15.07
C GLU A 315 1.89 -13.41 14.76
N GLN A 316 2.07 -12.35 13.95
CA GLN A 316 3.38 -11.78 13.66
C GLN A 316 4.09 -11.28 14.94
N LEU A 317 3.38 -10.60 15.83
CA LEU A 317 3.95 -10.14 17.10
C LEU A 317 4.29 -11.31 18.02
N ALA A 318 3.50 -12.40 18.01
CA ALA A 318 3.84 -13.62 18.75
C ALA A 318 5.15 -14.25 18.24
N GLU A 319 5.38 -14.29 16.94
CA GLU A 319 6.67 -14.73 16.37
C GLU A 319 7.79 -13.70 16.62
N ALA A 320 7.51 -12.39 16.59
CA ALA A 320 8.49 -11.34 16.91
C ALA A 320 8.99 -11.45 18.38
N ILE A 321 8.12 -11.82 19.32
CA ILE A 321 8.53 -12.12 20.70
C ILE A 321 9.54 -13.29 20.71
N LYS A 322 9.28 -14.36 19.93
CA LYS A 322 10.20 -15.50 19.80
C LYS A 322 11.53 -15.10 19.16
N VAL A 323 11.51 -14.21 18.15
CA VAL A 323 12.73 -13.63 17.55
C VAL A 323 13.60 -12.99 18.63
N GLN A 324 12.99 -12.16 19.51
CA GLN A 324 13.74 -11.53 20.61
C GLN A 324 14.23 -12.52 21.66
N GLN A 325 13.46 -13.56 21.97
CA GLN A 325 13.88 -14.63 22.88
C GLN A 325 15.07 -15.42 22.30
N TYR A 326 15.01 -15.75 21.01
CA TYR A 326 16.04 -16.54 20.33
C TYR A 326 17.32 -15.74 20.02
N ALA A 327 17.30 -14.43 20.16
CA ALA A 327 18.50 -13.60 20.15
C ALA A 327 19.49 -13.94 21.29
N SER A 328 19.06 -14.74 22.29
CA SER A 328 19.89 -15.25 23.36
C SER A 328 20.53 -16.61 23.06
N LEU A 329 20.15 -17.28 21.97
CA LEU A 329 20.68 -18.57 21.58
C LEU A 329 22.03 -18.42 20.83
N PRO A 330 22.92 -19.43 20.93
CA PRO A 330 24.15 -19.45 20.15
C PRO A 330 23.86 -19.43 18.63
N THR A 331 24.73 -18.75 17.90
CA THR A 331 24.72 -18.76 16.43
C THR A 331 25.99 -19.37 15.88
N LEU A 332 25.86 -20.18 14.85
CA LEU A 332 26.98 -20.81 14.13
C LEU A 332 26.99 -20.35 12.69
N SER A 333 28.13 -19.83 12.23
CA SER A 333 28.32 -19.42 10.84
C SER A 333 29.57 -20.03 10.24
N LEU A 334 29.51 -20.33 8.93
CA LEU A 334 30.64 -20.71 8.13
C LEU A 334 31.18 -19.43 7.46
N SER A 335 32.49 -19.24 7.51
CA SER A 335 33.17 -18.14 6.82
C SER A 335 34.27 -18.65 5.92
N PHE A 336 34.40 -18.06 4.76
CA PHE A 336 35.51 -18.22 3.83
C PHE A 336 36.10 -16.86 3.52
N ASN A 337 37.42 -16.76 3.56
CA ASN A 337 38.12 -15.55 3.17
C ASN A 337 39.25 -15.91 2.24
N TYR A 338 39.39 -15.15 1.16
CA TYR A 338 40.56 -15.10 0.31
C TYR A 338 40.97 -13.65 0.15
N SER A 339 42.19 -13.31 0.52
CA SER A 339 42.70 -11.95 0.41
C SER A 339 44.12 -11.96 -0.16
N ILE A 340 44.43 -10.92 -0.91
CA ILE A 340 45.78 -10.61 -1.38
C ILE A 340 46.19 -9.26 -0.85
N ASN A 341 47.36 -9.18 -0.28
CA ASN A 341 47.89 -7.97 0.33
C ASN A 341 49.26 -7.62 -0.24
N ALA A 342 49.50 -6.33 -0.48
CA ALA A 342 50.82 -5.82 -0.83
C ALA A 342 51.15 -4.61 0.03
N MET A 343 52.32 -4.63 0.66
CA MET A 343 52.81 -3.51 1.47
C MET A 343 54.05 -2.95 0.81
N THR A 344 54.09 -1.67 0.48
CA THR A 344 55.19 -1.02 -0.26
C THR A 344 55.49 0.36 0.28
N ASN A 345 56.69 0.87 -0.02
CA ASN A 345 57.06 2.24 0.31
C ASN A 345 56.98 3.20 -0.90
N ASP A 346 56.72 2.65 -2.09
CA ASP A 346 56.63 3.36 -3.37
C ASP A 346 55.30 3.07 -4.10
N PHE A 347 55.18 3.54 -5.33
CA PHE A 347 54.02 3.31 -6.21
C PHE A 347 54.39 2.50 -7.48
N LYS A 348 55.43 1.65 -7.42
CA LYS A 348 55.84 0.82 -8.53
C LYS A 348 55.07 -0.50 -8.57
N PHE A 349 53.85 -0.48 -9.10
CA PHE A 349 52.92 -1.61 -9.10
C PHE A 349 53.51 -2.91 -9.72
N SER A 350 54.36 -2.79 -10.71
CA SER A 350 54.99 -3.96 -11.36
C SER A 350 55.96 -4.74 -10.45
N GLU A 351 56.42 -4.12 -9.38
CA GLU A 351 57.41 -4.73 -8.45
C GLU A 351 56.74 -5.21 -7.16
N TYR A 352 55.39 -5.09 -7.04
CA TYR A 352 54.69 -5.43 -5.80
C TYR A 352 54.67 -6.94 -5.58
N LYS A 353 55.06 -7.37 -4.41
CA LYS A 353 54.95 -8.75 -3.94
C LYS A 353 53.57 -8.90 -3.27
N TRP A 354 52.65 -9.48 -4.00
CA TRP A 354 51.34 -9.81 -3.50
C TRP A 354 51.39 -11.08 -2.68
N SER A 355 50.92 -11.03 -1.45
CA SER A 355 50.83 -12.15 -0.51
C SER A 355 49.40 -12.66 -0.47
N PRO A 356 49.07 -13.83 -1.04
CA PRO A 356 47.77 -14.43 -0.92
C PRO A 356 47.60 -15.11 0.44
N TYR A 357 46.41 -14.98 0.99
CA TYR A 357 45.99 -15.64 2.24
C TYR A 357 44.56 -16.13 2.12
N SER A 358 44.29 -17.35 2.53
CA SER A 358 42.94 -17.90 2.53
C SER A 358 42.70 -18.79 3.74
N PHE A 359 41.45 -18.74 4.23
CA PHE A 359 41.03 -19.63 5.28
C PHE A 359 39.53 -19.96 5.17
N VAL A 360 39.16 -21.09 5.74
CA VAL A 360 37.78 -21.49 6.03
C VAL A 360 37.66 -21.59 7.56
N GLY A 361 36.60 -21.02 8.11
CA GLY A 361 36.41 -21.02 9.55
C GLY A 361 34.96 -21.25 9.93
N LEU A 362 34.75 -21.91 11.06
CA LEU A 362 33.48 -21.97 11.75
C LEU A 362 33.51 -20.95 12.90
N ASN A 363 32.52 -20.08 12.94
CA ASN A 363 32.42 -19.06 13.98
C ASN A 363 31.17 -19.36 14.85
N LEU A 364 31.38 -19.75 16.09
CA LEU A 364 30.35 -19.94 17.10
C LEU A 364 30.31 -18.70 18.00
N SER A 365 29.17 -17.96 17.93
CA SER A 365 28.93 -16.80 18.78
C SER A 365 27.91 -17.17 19.87
N ILE A 366 28.33 -17.07 21.13
CA ILE A 366 27.49 -17.35 22.30
C ILE A 366 27.30 -16.04 23.05
N PRO A 367 26.13 -15.43 23.00
CA PRO A 367 25.87 -14.18 23.69
C PRO A 367 25.64 -14.42 25.20
N ILE A 368 26.64 -14.14 26.04
CA ILE A 368 26.61 -14.40 27.48
C ILE A 368 25.88 -13.30 28.24
N PHE A 369 26.26 -12.04 28.06
CA PHE A 369 25.69 -10.92 28.79
C PHE A 369 25.57 -9.69 27.92
N ALA A 370 24.46 -8.97 28.01
CA ALA A 370 24.17 -7.75 27.24
C ALA A 370 23.51 -6.66 28.11
N GLY A 371 23.89 -6.54 29.39
CA GLY A 371 23.41 -5.46 30.26
C GLY A 371 21.88 -5.40 30.42
N GLY A 372 21.15 -6.50 30.24
CA GLY A 372 19.68 -6.54 30.30
C GLY A 372 18.96 -6.12 29.00
N GLN A 373 19.68 -5.72 27.95
CA GLN A 373 19.09 -5.27 26.69
C GLN A 373 18.12 -6.29 26.08
N ARG A 374 18.50 -7.58 26.04
CA ARG A 374 17.65 -8.65 25.47
C ARG A 374 16.39 -8.87 26.27
N LEU A 375 16.50 -8.86 27.62
CA LEU A 375 15.33 -9.00 28.50
C LEU A 375 14.33 -7.86 28.27
N ASN A 376 14.83 -6.63 28.14
CA ASN A 376 13.98 -5.49 27.89
C ASN A 376 13.40 -5.50 26.47
N ALA A 377 14.12 -5.98 25.45
CA ALA A 377 13.58 -6.21 24.11
C ALA A 377 12.41 -7.20 24.11
N VAL A 378 12.53 -8.31 24.85
CA VAL A 378 11.41 -9.26 25.01
C VAL A 378 10.23 -8.62 25.75
N ARG A 379 10.48 -7.83 26.80
CA ARG A 379 9.42 -7.13 27.51
C ARG A 379 8.72 -6.10 26.61
N GLN A 380 9.47 -5.33 25.82
CA GLN A 380 8.95 -4.39 24.86
C GLN A 380 8.06 -5.08 23.83
N ALA A 381 8.51 -6.20 23.23
CA ALA A 381 7.71 -6.95 22.26
C ALA A 381 6.41 -7.51 22.89
N ARG A 382 6.43 -7.91 24.16
CA ARG A 382 5.22 -8.32 24.88
C ARG A 382 4.23 -7.18 25.10
N VAL A 383 4.72 -6.00 25.45
CA VAL A 383 3.87 -4.81 25.60
C VAL A 383 3.23 -4.44 24.26
N GLN A 384 3.98 -4.50 23.14
CA GLN A 384 3.44 -4.29 21.81
C GLN A 384 2.30 -5.28 21.46
N ALA A 385 2.45 -6.55 21.85
CA ALA A 385 1.37 -7.52 21.66
C ALA A 385 0.13 -7.20 22.52
N GLN A 386 0.31 -6.71 23.77
CA GLN A 386 -0.80 -6.26 24.61
C GLN A 386 -1.47 -4.99 24.06
N GLU A 387 -0.71 -4.05 23.53
CA GLU A 387 -1.24 -2.86 22.85
C GLU A 387 -2.12 -3.25 21.67
N LEU A 388 -1.69 -4.20 20.85
CA LEU A 388 -2.50 -4.69 19.73
C LEU A 388 -3.80 -5.38 20.20
N ASP A 389 -3.78 -6.13 21.28
CA ASP A 389 -4.98 -6.78 21.84
C ASP A 389 -6.01 -5.74 22.30
N VAL A 390 -5.56 -4.68 22.96
CA VAL A 390 -6.40 -3.54 23.32
C VAL A 390 -6.96 -2.86 22.08
N GLN A 391 -6.13 -2.62 21.06
CA GLN A 391 -6.55 -2.05 19.79
C GLN A 391 -7.59 -2.93 19.08
N ARG A 392 -7.38 -4.25 19.04
CA ARG A 392 -8.32 -5.23 18.49
C ARG A 392 -9.69 -5.14 19.18
N THR A 393 -9.70 -5.14 20.51
CA THR A 393 -10.93 -5.00 21.30
C THR A 393 -11.66 -3.69 21.00
N ASN A 394 -10.92 -2.58 20.87
CA ASN A 394 -11.51 -1.30 20.53
C ASN A 394 -12.08 -1.29 19.11
N THR A 395 -11.34 -1.83 18.14
CA THR A 395 -11.79 -1.94 16.75
C THR A 395 -13.04 -2.80 16.62
N GLU A 396 -13.12 -3.92 17.35
CA GLU A 396 -14.32 -4.77 17.40
C GLU A 396 -15.55 -4.00 17.91
N ARG A 397 -15.38 -3.17 18.96
CA ARG A 397 -16.45 -2.31 19.45
C ARG A 397 -16.90 -1.29 18.42
N GLN A 398 -15.95 -0.65 17.71
CA GLN A 398 -16.26 0.32 16.66
C GLN A 398 -17.02 -0.32 15.50
N LEU A 399 -16.60 -1.52 15.05
CA LEU A 399 -17.29 -2.26 14.01
C LEU A 399 -18.71 -2.66 14.42
N LYS A 400 -18.90 -3.11 15.68
CA LYS A 400 -20.25 -3.39 16.22
C LYS A 400 -21.13 -2.15 16.25
N ILE A 401 -20.57 -0.98 16.54
CA ILE A 401 -21.31 0.30 16.47
C ILE A 401 -21.68 0.62 15.03
N ALA A 402 -20.75 0.50 14.07
CA ALA A 402 -20.98 0.75 12.66
C ALA A 402 -22.08 -0.16 12.10
N ILE A 403 -22.06 -1.45 12.42
CA ILE A 403 -23.12 -2.40 12.04
C ILE A 403 -24.50 -1.94 12.56
N ARG A 404 -24.59 -1.60 13.84
CA ARG A 404 -25.85 -1.11 14.43
C ARG A 404 -26.32 0.21 13.77
N GLN A 405 -25.38 1.07 13.42
CA GLN A 405 -25.67 2.31 12.72
C GLN A 405 -26.25 2.05 11.32
N TYR A 406 -25.65 1.15 10.53
CA TYR A 406 -26.16 0.79 9.22
C TYR A 406 -27.54 0.15 9.30
N LEU A 407 -27.78 -0.76 10.24
CA LEU A 407 -29.10 -1.35 10.46
C LEU A 407 -30.15 -0.31 10.81
N ASN A 408 -29.82 0.63 11.70
CA ASN A 408 -30.73 1.72 12.05
C ASN A 408 -30.99 2.65 10.86
N GLN A 409 -29.97 2.92 10.04
CA GLN A 409 -30.13 3.70 8.81
C GLN A 409 -31.04 2.98 7.80
N MET A 410 -30.88 1.67 7.61
CA MET A 410 -31.75 0.86 6.75
C MET A 410 -33.20 0.88 7.25
N GLU A 411 -33.43 0.67 8.55
CA GLU A 411 -34.77 0.72 9.15
C GLU A 411 -35.42 2.11 9.00
N THR A 412 -34.63 3.17 9.24
CA THR A 412 -35.09 4.55 9.10
C THR A 412 -35.41 4.89 7.65
N ALA A 413 -34.54 4.47 6.72
CA ALA A 413 -34.75 4.67 5.29
C ALA A 413 -36.01 3.93 4.80
N MET A 414 -36.26 2.72 5.29
CA MET A 414 -37.46 1.95 4.99
C MET A 414 -38.75 2.65 5.48
N LYS A 415 -38.74 3.16 6.71
CA LYS A 415 -39.88 3.96 7.27
C LYS A 415 -40.09 5.23 6.44
N SER A 416 -39.00 5.91 6.07
CA SER A 416 -39.03 7.11 5.23
C SER A 416 -39.58 6.80 3.83
N TYR A 417 -39.17 5.68 3.23
CA TYR A 417 -39.69 5.24 1.94
C TYR A 417 -41.18 4.99 1.98
N THR A 418 -41.69 4.26 2.98
CA THR A 418 -43.12 3.98 3.12
C THR A 418 -43.95 5.27 3.25
N SER A 419 -43.46 6.22 4.06
CA SER A 419 -44.10 7.54 4.24
C SER A 419 -44.02 8.39 2.96
N ALA A 420 -42.83 8.47 2.32
CA ALA A 420 -42.64 9.26 1.12
C ALA A 420 -43.45 8.71 -0.07
N ARG A 421 -43.57 7.40 -0.19
CA ARG A 421 -44.38 6.75 -1.23
C ARG A 421 -45.86 7.13 -1.07
N SER A 422 -46.41 7.00 0.15
CA SER A 422 -47.80 7.39 0.44
C SER A 422 -48.00 8.90 0.20
N ALA A 423 -47.03 9.74 0.58
CA ALA A 423 -47.09 11.17 0.31
C ALA A 423 -47.06 11.47 -1.20
N ALA A 424 -46.21 10.78 -1.99
CA ALA A 424 -46.13 10.94 -3.43
C ALA A 424 -47.43 10.54 -4.14
N GLU A 425 -48.03 9.42 -3.74
CA GLU A 425 -49.36 8.98 -4.26
C GLU A 425 -50.48 10.00 -3.93
N THR A 426 -50.46 10.56 -2.72
CA THR A 426 -51.41 11.58 -2.31
C THR A 426 -51.18 12.91 -3.01
N ALA A 427 -49.91 13.35 -3.13
CA ALA A 427 -49.53 14.56 -3.82
C ALA A 427 -49.83 14.49 -5.32
N GLN A 428 -49.68 13.33 -5.93
CA GLN A 428 -50.08 13.10 -7.33
C GLN A 428 -51.59 13.32 -7.51
N LYS A 429 -52.42 12.74 -6.63
CA LYS A 429 -53.87 12.92 -6.67
C LYS A 429 -54.24 14.40 -6.44
N ALA A 430 -53.58 15.07 -5.48
CA ALA A 430 -53.80 16.47 -5.21
C ALA A 430 -53.45 17.35 -6.42
N TYR A 431 -52.32 17.09 -7.08
CA TYR A 431 -51.94 17.79 -8.29
C TYR A 431 -52.94 17.58 -9.43
N ASP A 432 -53.37 16.34 -9.69
CA ASP A 432 -54.37 16.03 -10.70
C ASP A 432 -55.72 16.75 -10.46
N ILE A 433 -56.14 16.83 -9.20
CA ILE A 433 -57.35 17.56 -8.79
C ILE A 433 -57.17 19.08 -8.94
N ALA A 434 -56.03 19.61 -8.47
CA ALA A 434 -55.72 21.03 -8.56
C ALA A 434 -55.66 21.50 -10.03
N SER A 435 -55.00 20.72 -10.87
CA SER A 435 -54.87 20.99 -12.32
C SER A 435 -56.25 21.04 -13.00
N LYS A 436 -57.09 20.02 -12.81
CA LYS A 436 -58.44 19.97 -13.37
C LYS A 436 -59.33 21.08 -12.84
N SER A 437 -59.22 21.37 -11.54
CA SER A 437 -60.02 22.45 -10.89
C SER A 437 -59.60 23.83 -11.38
N TYR A 438 -58.31 24.04 -11.60
CA TYR A 438 -57.78 25.27 -12.18
C TYR A 438 -58.24 25.45 -13.63
N ASP A 439 -58.29 24.41 -14.42
CA ASP A 439 -58.75 24.44 -15.80
C ASP A 439 -60.21 24.88 -15.93
N VAL A 440 -61.06 24.49 -14.98
CA VAL A 440 -62.47 24.90 -14.94
C VAL A 440 -62.73 26.14 -14.10
N GLY A 441 -61.66 26.81 -13.60
CA GLY A 441 -61.74 28.05 -12.86
C GLY A 441 -62.25 27.93 -11.41
N ARG A 442 -62.13 26.72 -10.79
CA ARG A 442 -62.57 26.43 -9.41
C ARG A 442 -61.46 26.45 -8.36
N SER A 443 -60.17 26.52 -8.76
CA SER A 443 -59.03 26.69 -7.89
C SER A 443 -58.13 27.82 -8.36
N THR A 444 -57.22 28.27 -7.49
CA THR A 444 -56.26 29.35 -7.80
C THR A 444 -54.99 28.78 -8.44
N LEU A 445 -54.24 29.63 -9.12
CA LEU A 445 -52.89 29.29 -9.61
C LEU A 445 -51.94 28.91 -8.45
N THR A 446 -52.12 29.53 -7.30
CA THR A 446 -51.37 29.23 -6.08
C THR A 446 -51.60 27.80 -5.62
N ASP A 447 -52.86 27.33 -5.59
CA ASP A 447 -53.19 25.96 -5.22
C ASP A 447 -52.53 24.93 -6.16
N LEU A 448 -52.51 25.24 -7.48
CA LEU A 448 -51.85 24.39 -8.48
C LEU A 448 -50.33 24.34 -8.29
N ASN A 449 -49.71 25.51 -8.04
CA ASN A 449 -48.26 25.58 -7.82
C ASN A 449 -47.86 24.86 -6.51
N ASP A 450 -48.62 25.01 -5.43
CA ASP A 450 -48.38 24.33 -4.16
C ASP A 450 -48.55 22.83 -4.29
N ALA A 451 -49.52 22.33 -5.04
CA ALA A 451 -49.67 20.90 -5.35
C ALA A 451 -48.53 20.37 -6.19
N GLN A 452 -48.04 21.13 -7.19
CA GLN A 452 -46.88 20.78 -8.01
C GLN A 452 -45.60 20.70 -7.17
N LEU A 453 -45.38 21.64 -6.28
CA LEU A 453 -44.23 21.67 -5.37
C LEU A 453 -44.26 20.46 -4.42
N ALA A 454 -45.42 20.17 -3.83
CA ALA A 454 -45.61 19.00 -2.96
C ALA A 454 -45.35 17.70 -3.68
N LEU A 455 -45.80 17.53 -4.93
CA LEU A 455 -45.53 16.37 -5.77
C LEU A 455 -44.03 16.22 -6.07
N THR A 456 -43.36 17.28 -6.49
CA THR A 456 -41.93 17.30 -6.77
C THR A 456 -41.11 16.87 -5.54
N GLN A 457 -41.41 17.47 -4.37
CA GLN A 457 -40.74 17.15 -3.11
C GLN A 457 -40.95 15.69 -2.69
N SER A 458 -42.20 15.20 -2.82
CA SER A 458 -42.56 13.83 -2.43
C SER A 458 -41.84 12.80 -3.34
N ARG A 459 -41.78 13.03 -4.64
CA ARG A 459 -41.06 12.15 -5.58
C ARG A 459 -39.55 12.10 -5.29
N LEU A 460 -38.93 13.26 -5.08
CA LEU A 460 -37.52 13.33 -4.65
C LEU A 460 -37.30 12.61 -3.32
N GLY A 461 -38.27 12.73 -2.39
CA GLY A 461 -38.23 12.01 -1.09
C GLY A 461 -38.24 10.50 -1.23
N VAL A 462 -38.99 9.94 -2.21
CA VAL A 462 -38.98 8.49 -2.50
C VAL A 462 -37.60 8.04 -2.97
N SER A 463 -37.05 8.68 -4.01
CA SER A 463 -35.74 8.31 -4.55
C SER A 463 -34.63 8.45 -3.51
N GLN A 464 -34.66 9.52 -2.68
CA GLN A 464 -33.71 9.72 -1.60
C GLN A 464 -33.79 8.62 -0.53
N ALA A 465 -34.99 8.17 -0.18
CA ALA A 465 -35.16 7.10 0.81
C ALA A 465 -34.63 5.76 0.31
N VAL A 466 -34.88 5.41 -0.96
CA VAL A 466 -34.30 4.21 -1.57
C VAL A 466 -32.77 4.28 -1.62
N TYR A 467 -32.23 5.41 -2.08
CA TYR A 467 -30.79 5.63 -2.11
C TYR A 467 -30.15 5.45 -0.71
N ASN A 468 -30.73 6.06 0.32
CA ASN A 468 -30.22 5.94 1.68
C ASN A 468 -30.20 4.48 2.15
N PHE A 469 -31.23 3.70 1.77
CA PHE A 469 -31.29 2.28 2.11
C PHE A 469 -30.18 1.47 1.42
N VAL A 470 -30.04 1.60 0.09
CA VAL A 470 -29.06 0.79 -0.66
C VAL A 470 -27.62 1.14 -0.29
N VAL A 471 -27.35 2.41 0.01
CA VAL A 471 -26.03 2.85 0.50
C VAL A 471 -25.75 2.30 1.90
N ALA A 472 -26.73 2.33 2.81
CA ALA A 472 -26.59 1.75 4.14
C ALA A 472 -26.38 0.23 4.07
N LYS A 473 -27.10 -0.47 3.18
CA LYS A 473 -26.90 -1.89 2.90
C LYS A 473 -25.48 -2.18 2.39
N ALA A 474 -24.99 -1.43 1.40
CA ALA A 474 -23.64 -1.58 0.88
C ALA A 474 -22.57 -1.38 1.98
N GLY A 475 -22.77 -0.39 2.86
CA GLY A 475 -21.90 -0.14 4.02
C GLY A 475 -21.91 -1.30 5.03
N LEU A 476 -23.08 -1.89 5.29
CA LEU A 476 -23.21 -3.06 6.16
C LEU A 476 -22.49 -4.27 5.57
N GLU A 477 -22.73 -4.60 4.30
CA GLU A 477 -22.08 -5.69 3.58
C GLU A 477 -20.55 -5.54 3.59
N GLY A 478 -20.03 -4.34 3.29
CA GLY A 478 -18.60 -4.04 3.38
C GLY A 478 -18.04 -4.21 4.78
N THR A 479 -18.80 -3.84 5.83
CA THR A 479 -18.37 -4.00 7.23
C THR A 479 -18.37 -5.46 7.67
N LEU A 480 -19.32 -6.26 7.21
CA LEU A 480 -19.37 -7.70 7.49
C LEU A 480 -18.29 -8.47 6.72
N GLY A 481 -17.71 -7.87 5.68
CA GLY A 481 -16.73 -8.54 4.82
C GLY A 481 -17.37 -9.62 3.96
N ALA A 482 -18.60 -9.39 3.52
CA ALA A 482 -19.28 -10.30 2.60
C ALA A 482 -18.46 -10.41 1.31
N ASP A 483 -18.05 -11.61 0.94
CA ASP A 483 -17.27 -11.84 -0.26
C ASP A 483 -18.19 -11.74 -1.49
N PHE A 484 -18.01 -10.65 -2.23
CA PHE A 484 -18.64 -10.45 -3.54
C PHE A 484 -17.80 -11.02 -4.68
N ILE A 485 -16.67 -11.64 -4.36
CA ILE A 485 -15.71 -12.17 -5.31
C ILE A 485 -15.50 -13.63 -4.95
N ASP A 486 -15.77 -14.54 -5.90
CA ASP A 486 -15.47 -15.95 -5.72
C ASP A 486 -13.95 -16.21 -5.75
N ALA A 487 -13.55 -17.47 -5.47
CA ALA A 487 -12.16 -17.89 -5.49
C ALA A 487 -11.47 -17.70 -6.86
N ASP A 488 -12.26 -17.59 -7.94
CA ASP A 488 -11.80 -17.41 -9.32
C ASP A 488 -11.77 -15.94 -9.75
N GLY A 489 -12.14 -15.00 -8.85
CA GLY A 489 -12.12 -13.56 -9.10
C GLY A 489 -13.39 -13.02 -9.77
N HIS A 490 -14.45 -13.82 -9.89
CA HIS A 490 -15.73 -13.35 -10.41
C HIS A 490 -16.54 -12.65 -9.34
N VAL A 491 -17.24 -11.58 -9.74
CA VAL A 491 -18.13 -10.83 -8.84
C VAL A 491 -19.38 -11.68 -8.58
N GLN A 492 -19.50 -12.20 -7.37
CA GLN A 492 -20.76 -12.78 -6.91
C GLN A 492 -21.62 -11.64 -6.34
N LEU A 493 -22.56 -11.17 -7.14
CA LEU A 493 -23.65 -10.38 -6.58
C LEU A 493 -24.52 -11.33 -5.77
N ASN A 494 -24.86 -10.97 -4.53
CA ASN A 494 -25.91 -11.65 -3.80
C ASN A 494 -27.11 -11.81 -4.75
N LYS A 495 -27.77 -12.97 -4.76
CA LYS A 495 -28.88 -13.31 -5.64
C LYS A 495 -30.02 -12.27 -5.72
N THR A 496 -30.01 -11.29 -4.80
CA THR A 496 -30.92 -10.15 -4.75
C THR A 496 -30.74 -9.11 -5.87
N TYR A 497 -29.61 -9.14 -6.60
CA TYR A 497 -29.34 -8.19 -7.69
C TYR A 497 -29.34 -8.85 -9.10
N SER A 498 -29.43 -10.17 -9.17
CA SER A 498 -29.62 -10.85 -10.44
C SER A 498 -31.11 -10.86 -10.77
N ASN A 499 -31.55 -9.94 -11.62
CA ASN A 499 -32.80 -10.10 -12.33
C ASN A 499 -32.67 -11.31 -13.25
N GLU A 500 -33.25 -12.46 -12.88
CA GLU A 500 -33.75 -13.43 -13.87
C GLU A 500 -35.05 -12.94 -14.47
#